data_096ebf22110627c31cbf2f7d169ede8a
#
_entry.id   096ebf22110627c31cbf2f7d169ede8a
#
_cell.length_a   1.000
_cell.length_b   1.000
_cell.length_c   1.000
_cell.angle_alpha   90.00
_cell.angle_beta   90.00
_cell.angle_gamma   90.00
#
_symmetry.space_group_name_H-M   'P 1'
#
loop_
_entity.id
_entity.type
_entity.pdbx_description
1 polymer ?
#
loop_
_entity_poly.entity_id
_entity_poly.type
_entity_poly.pdbx_seq_one_letter_code
_entity_poly.pdbx_strand_id
1 'polypeptide(L)'
;MSKLRGRAVLLVEDHPLIVFEIADALSKIGAKATTASTLKQALTAVEHDNLAAAILDHALPDGDSSILCEKLDARKIPFVVYSGLGRLKGPYANAFLVEKQASTEELIATVENLLAA
;
A
#
# COMPACT_ATOMS: atom_id res chain seq x y z
N MET A 1 10.21 0.06 -18.53
CA MET A 1 9.59 -1.01 -17.72
C MET A 1 9.40 -0.55 -16.30
N SER A 2 8.31 -1.00 -15.68
CA SER A 2 8.06 -0.65 -14.28
C SER A 2 9.04 -1.36 -13.35
N LYS A 3 9.48 -0.66 -12.31
CA LYS A 3 10.30 -1.23 -11.24
C LYS A 3 9.55 -2.27 -10.43
N LEU A 4 8.23 -2.28 -10.52
CA LEU A 4 7.36 -3.24 -9.84
C LEU A 4 7.16 -4.54 -10.61
N ARG A 5 7.58 -4.60 -11.86
CA ARG A 5 7.33 -5.78 -12.69
C ARG A 5 7.92 -7.05 -12.07
N GLY A 6 7.09 -8.07 -11.94
CA GLY A 6 7.47 -9.35 -11.34
C GLY A 6 7.54 -9.32 -9.81
N ARG A 7 7.25 -8.19 -9.19
CA ARG A 7 7.38 -8.02 -7.74
C ARG A 7 6.02 -7.99 -7.06
N ALA A 8 5.99 -8.39 -5.80
CA ALA A 8 4.76 -8.42 -5.01
C ALA A 8 4.54 -7.10 -4.29
N VAL A 9 3.33 -6.58 -4.40
CA VAL A 9 2.91 -5.35 -3.71
C VAL A 9 1.73 -5.71 -2.82
N LEU A 10 1.82 -5.38 -1.54
CA LEU A 10 0.73 -5.57 -0.61
C LEU A 10 -0.28 -4.43 -0.80
N LEU A 11 -1.53 -4.78 -1.00
CA LEU A 11 -2.63 -3.82 -1.10
C LEU A 11 -3.58 -4.06 0.05
N VAL A 12 -3.66 -3.09 0.96
CA VAL A 12 -4.50 -3.18 2.16
C VAL A 12 -5.67 -2.22 2.02
N GLU A 13 -6.84 -2.77 1.71
CA GLU A 13 -8.06 -2.00 1.45
C GLU A 13 -9.28 -2.91 1.63
N ASP A 14 -10.31 -2.42 2.26
CA ASP A 14 -11.54 -3.20 2.48
C ASP A 14 -12.65 -2.92 1.46
N HIS A 15 -12.53 -1.87 0.66
CA HIS A 15 -13.55 -1.53 -0.33
C HIS A 15 -13.30 -2.31 -1.64
N PRO A 16 -14.20 -3.24 -2.03
CA PRO A 16 -13.94 -4.13 -3.17
C PRO A 16 -13.65 -3.44 -4.49
N LEU A 17 -14.33 -2.34 -4.78
CA LEU A 17 -14.12 -1.62 -6.03
C LEU A 17 -12.73 -0.99 -6.09
N ILE A 18 -12.28 -0.41 -4.97
CA ILE A 18 -10.95 0.18 -4.89
C ILE A 18 -9.88 -0.90 -5.02
N VAL A 19 -10.07 -2.04 -4.35
CA VAL A 19 -9.16 -3.19 -4.48
C VAL A 19 -9.04 -3.60 -5.94
N PHE A 20 -10.17 -3.73 -6.63
CA PHE A 20 -10.19 -4.13 -8.04
C PHE A 20 -9.42 -3.14 -8.91
N GLU A 21 -9.66 -1.85 -8.74
CA GLU A 21 -9.02 -0.82 -9.56
C GLU A 21 -7.51 -0.81 -9.39
N ILE A 22 -7.03 -0.87 -8.15
CA ILE A 22 -5.60 -0.84 -7.87
C ILE A 22 -4.92 -2.15 -8.28
N ALA A 23 -5.54 -3.28 -7.96
CA ALA A 23 -5.00 -4.59 -8.34
C ALA A 23 -4.91 -4.73 -9.85
N ASP A 24 -5.93 -4.26 -10.59
CA ASP A 24 -5.92 -4.26 -12.05
C ASP A 24 -4.77 -3.42 -12.60
N ALA A 25 -4.57 -2.22 -12.04
CA ALA A 25 -3.48 -1.34 -12.48
C ALA A 25 -2.11 -1.96 -12.19
N LEU A 26 -1.93 -2.61 -11.05
CA LEU A 26 -0.69 -3.33 -10.73
C LEU A 26 -0.45 -4.48 -11.71
N SER A 27 -1.50 -5.23 -12.02
CA SER A 27 -1.42 -6.34 -12.97
C SER A 27 -0.98 -5.86 -14.36
N LYS A 28 -1.49 -4.72 -14.81
CA LYS A 28 -1.16 -4.16 -16.12
C LYS A 28 0.31 -3.79 -16.27
N ILE A 29 0.97 -3.45 -15.18
CA ILE A 29 2.42 -3.17 -15.22
C ILE A 29 3.27 -4.39 -14.85
N GLY A 30 2.65 -5.55 -14.72
CA GLY A 30 3.35 -6.80 -14.45
C GLY A 30 3.65 -7.07 -12.98
N ALA A 31 3.14 -6.27 -12.06
CA ALA A 31 3.29 -6.51 -10.63
C ALA A 31 2.27 -7.52 -10.13
N LYS A 32 2.56 -8.14 -9.00
CA LYS A 32 1.65 -9.07 -8.35
C LYS A 32 1.01 -8.39 -7.15
N ALA A 33 -0.31 -8.35 -7.12
CA ALA A 33 -1.03 -7.77 -5.99
C ALA A 33 -1.32 -8.85 -4.94
N THR A 34 -0.87 -8.63 -3.72
CA THR A 34 -1.24 -9.41 -2.56
C THR A 34 -2.24 -8.58 -1.78
N THR A 35 -3.49 -9.00 -1.71
CA THR A 35 -4.55 -8.18 -1.12
C THR A 35 -4.88 -8.60 0.31
N ALA A 36 -5.20 -7.60 1.13
CA ALA A 36 -5.67 -7.81 2.50
C ALA A 36 -6.80 -6.81 2.77
N SER A 37 -7.90 -7.28 3.34
CA SER A 37 -9.05 -6.43 3.64
C SER A 37 -9.14 -6.06 5.12
N THR A 38 -8.27 -6.61 5.95
CA THR A 38 -8.23 -6.33 7.38
C THR A 38 -6.78 -6.12 7.82
N LEU A 39 -6.63 -5.45 8.97
CA LEU A 39 -5.31 -5.27 9.58
C LEU A 39 -4.66 -6.61 9.89
N LYS A 40 -5.43 -7.56 10.40
CA LYS A 40 -4.93 -8.90 10.74
C LYS A 40 -4.34 -9.61 9.53
N GLN A 41 -5.06 -9.59 8.40
CA GLN A 41 -4.57 -10.20 7.16
C GLN A 41 -3.29 -9.51 6.67
N ALA A 42 -3.26 -8.18 6.77
CA ALA A 42 -2.10 -7.41 6.33
C ALA A 42 -0.86 -7.74 7.17
N LEU A 43 -1.00 -7.82 8.48
CA LEU A 43 0.10 -8.16 9.38
C LEU A 43 0.66 -9.56 9.07
N THR A 44 -0.21 -10.52 8.76
CA THR A 44 0.21 -11.85 8.35
C THR A 44 1.02 -11.80 7.05
N ALA A 45 0.54 -11.05 6.06
CA ALA A 45 1.24 -10.92 4.78
C ALA A 45 2.62 -10.29 4.95
N VAL A 46 2.76 -9.27 5.79
CA VAL A 46 4.06 -8.63 6.04
C VAL A 46 5.07 -9.61 6.62
N GLU A 47 4.61 -10.53 7.47
CA GLU A 47 5.51 -11.50 8.11
C GLU A 47 5.94 -12.64 7.19
N HIS A 48 5.07 -13.05 6.27
CA HIS A 48 5.28 -14.27 5.50
C HIS A 48 5.62 -14.06 4.03
N ASP A 49 5.28 -12.90 3.47
CA ASP A 49 5.46 -12.65 2.05
C ASP A 49 6.69 -11.79 1.78
N ASN A 50 7.32 -12.01 0.63
CA ASN A 50 8.44 -11.19 0.18
C ASN A 50 7.91 -10.01 -0.61
N LEU A 51 7.62 -8.92 0.08
CA LEU A 51 6.97 -7.75 -0.50
C LEU A 51 7.99 -6.70 -0.93
N ALA A 52 7.77 -6.13 -2.11
CA ALA A 52 8.58 -5.02 -2.62
C ALA A 52 8.09 -3.67 -2.12
N ALA A 53 6.79 -3.54 -1.90
CA ALA A 53 6.15 -2.29 -1.48
C ALA A 53 4.77 -2.60 -0.91
N ALA A 54 4.14 -1.58 -0.32
CA ALA A 54 2.77 -1.69 0.17
C ALA A 54 1.98 -0.43 -0.12
N ILE A 55 0.68 -0.61 -0.33
CA ILE A 55 -0.29 0.46 -0.49
C ILE A 55 -1.34 0.24 0.59
N LEU A 56 -1.50 1.22 1.49
CA LEU A 56 -2.30 1.07 2.69
C LEU A 56 -3.45 2.06 2.73
N ASP A 57 -4.65 1.57 3.06
CA ASP A 57 -5.74 2.44 3.49
C ASP A 57 -5.45 2.89 4.93
N HIS A 58 -5.76 4.13 5.24
CA HIS A 58 -5.60 4.69 6.59
C HIS A 58 -6.46 3.97 7.62
N ALA A 59 -7.72 3.68 7.29
CA ALA A 59 -8.68 3.09 8.22
C ALA A 59 -9.15 1.73 7.71
N LEU A 60 -9.11 0.74 8.59
CA LEU A 60 -9.54 -0.64 8.30
C LEU A 60 -10.62 -1.05 9.28
N PRO A 61 -11.42 -2.09 8.96
CA PRO A 61 -12.51 -2.52 9.85
C PRO A 61 -12.07 -2.87 11.27
N ASP A 62 -10.86 -3.39 11.42
CA ASP A 62 -10.34 -3.85 12.71
C ASP A 62 -9.25 -2.94 13.30
N GLY A 63 -9.12 -1.72 12.80
CA GLY A 63 -8.22 -0.73 13.38
C GLY A 63 -7.58 0.17 12.33
N ASP A 64 -6.73 1.10 12.78
CA ASP A 64 -5.96 1.92 11.87
C ASP A 64 -4.67 1.19 11.45
N SER A 65 -3.99 1.71 10.46
CA SER A 65 -2.82 1.03 9.91
C SER A 65 -1.49 1.47 10.54
N SER A 66 -1.51 2.14 11.70
CA SER A 66 -0.28 2.62 12.33
C SER A 66 0.68 1.49 12.71
N ILE A 67 0.17 0.41 13.31
CA ILE A 67 1.01 -0.74 13.67
C ILE A 67 1.59 -1.41 12.41
N LEU A 68 0.84 -1.43 11.34
CA LEU A 68 1.30 -1.98 10.07
C LEU A 68 2.46 -1.13 9.51
N CYS A 69 2.34 0.20 9.60
CA CYS A 69 3.42 1.10 9.18
C CYS A 69 4.71 0.84 9.97
N GLU A 70 4.60 0.63 11.28
CA GLU A 70 5.75 0.30 12.11
C GLU A 70 6.42 -1.00 11.65
N LYS A 71 5.63 -2.02 11.34
CA LYS A 71 6.14 -3.30 10.87
C LYS A 71 6.81 -3.20 9.49
N LEU A 72 6.23 -2.42 8.60
CA LEU A 72 6.81 -2.19 7.28
C LEU A 72 8.14 -1.45 7.39
N ASP A 73 8.21 -0.43 8.25
CA ASP A 73 9.45 0.30 8.50
C ASP A 73 10.53 -0.63 9.07
N ALA A 74 10.17 -1.47 10.01
CA ALA A 74 11.13 -2.41 10.63
C ALA A 74 11.71 -3.37 9.59
N ARG A 75 10.95 -3.72 8.56
CA ARG A 75 11.39 -4.60 7.48
C ARG A 75 11.94 -3.84 6.27
N LYS A 76 11.98 -2.52 6.35
CA LYS A 76 12.47 -1.66 5.26
C LYS A 76 11.68 -1.85 3.97
N ILE A 77 10.37 -2.07 4.10
CA ILE A 77 9.46 -2.17 2.96
C ILE A 77 8.85 -0.79 2.74
N PRO A 78 9.10 -0.14 1.59
CA PRO A 78 8.50 1.17 1.31
C PRO A 78 7.00 1.06 1.15
N PHE A 79 6.27 2.08 1.62
CA PHE A 79 4.82 2.06 1.56
C PHE A 79 4.24 3.43 1.36
N VAL A 80 3.02 3.46 0.83
CA VAL A 80 2.22 4.65 0.61
C VAL A 80 0.92 4.48 1.40
N VAL A 81 0.52 5.53 2.11
CA VAL A 81 -0.79 5.56 2.78
C VAL A 81 -1.69 6.49 1.96
N TYR A 82 -2.84 5.98 1.51
CA TYR A 82 -3.82 6.83 0.84
C TYR A 82 -5.01 7.06 1.76
N SER A 83 -5.52 8.29 1.75
CA SER A 83 -6.51 8.72 2.74
C SER A 83 -7.40 9.81 2.17
N GLY A 84 -8.67 9.77 2.55
CA GLY A 84 -9.60 10.87 2.28
C GLY A 84 -9.54 11.99 3.30
N LEU A 85 -8.73 11.85 4.35
CA LEU A 85 -8.69 12.76 5.48
C LEU A 85 -7.57 13.82 5.40
N GLY A 86 -6.77 13.81 4.33
CA GLY A 86 -5.66 14.74 4.22
C GLY A 86 -4.47 14.34 5.09
N ARG A 87 -3.82 15.31 5.73
CA ARG A 87 -2.60 15.04 6.49
C ARG A 87 -2.87 14.19 7.72
N LEU A 88 -2.05 13.17 7.90
CA LEU A 88 -2.11 12.26 9.04
C LEU A 88 -1.04 12.61 10.08
N LYS A 89 -1.27 12.17 11.32
CA LYS A 89 -0.37 12.41 12.46
C LYS A 89 0.21 11.10 12.99
N GLY A 90 1.20 11.21 13.88
CA GLY A 90 1.80 10.06 14.54
C GLY A 90 2.68 9.25 13.59
N PRO A 91 2.56 7.92 13.58
CA PRO A 91 3.41 7.05 12.74
C PRO A 91 3.32 7.35 11.26
N TYR A 92 2.25 8.05 10.83
CA TYR A 92 2.07 8.41 9.43
C TYR A 92 2.85 9.66 9.02
N ALA A 93 3.43 10.40 9.98
CA ALA A 93 4.05 11.69 9.69
C ALA A 93 5.18 11.61 8.65
N ASN A 94 5.88 10.49 8.60
CA ASN A 94 6.97 10.25 7.65
C ASN A 94 6.56 9.39 6.46
N ALA A 95 5.28 9.00 6.38
CA ALA A 95 4.78 8.19 5.27
C ALA A 95 4.49 9.06 4.06
N PHE A 96 4.62 8.48 2.88
CA PHE A 96 4.13 9.14 1.68
C PHE A 96 2.61 9.03 1.65
N LEU A 97 1.94 10.17 1.56
CA LEU A 97 0.50 10.26 1.54
C LEU A 97 0.00 10.53 0.13
N VAL A 98 -1.03 9.80 -0.26
CA VAL A 98 -1.75 10.03 -1.51
C VAL A 98 -3.22 10.17 -1.16
N GLU A 99 -3.85 11.23 -1.64
CA GLU A 99 -5.27 11.44 -1.40
C GLU A 99 -6.09 10.43 -2.21
N LYS A 100 -7.24 10.01 -1.67
CA LYS A 100 -8.11 9.07 -2.36
C LYS A 100 -8.69 9.63 -3.67
N GLN A 101 -8.69 10.95 -3.85
CA GLN A 101 -9.09 11.57 -5.11
C GLN A 101 -8.03 11.45 -6.20
N ALA A 102 -6.80 11.13 -5.85
CA ALA A 102 -5.74 10.93 -6.84
C ALA A 102 -6.09 9.76 -7.75
N SER A 103 -5.62 9.81 -8.99
CA SER A 103 -5.85 8.71 -9.92
C SER A 103 -5.05 7.47 -9.51
N THR A 104 -5.49 6.32 -10.00
CA THR A 104 -4.76 5.08 -9.80
C THR A 104 -3.36 5.17 -10.38
N GLU A 105 -3.20 5.83 -11.53
CA GLU A 105 -1.90 6.04 -12.15
C GLU A 105 -0.96 6.85 -11.26
N GLU A 106 -1.46 7.89 -10.60
CA GLU A 106 -0.66 8.69 -9.66
C GLU A 106 -0.22 7.86 -8.46
N LEU A 107 -1.12 7.03 -7.94
CA LEU A 107 -0.81 6.14 -6.82
C LEU A 107 0.30 5.16 -7.20
N ILE A 108 0.19 4.51 -8.34
CA ILE A 108 1.19 3.56 -8.83
C ILE A 108 2.52 4.27 -9.07
N ALA A 109 2.50 5.45 -9.68
CA ALA A 109 3.71 6.24 -9.93
C ALA A 109 4.43 6.60 -8.62
N THR A 110 3.67 6.93 -7.57
CA THR A 110 4.23 7.23 -6.26
C THR A 110 4.96 6.01 -5.68
N VAL A 111 4.36 4.83 -5.78
CA VAL A 111 4.98 3.59 -5.33
C VAL A 111 6.26 3.30 -6.11
N GLU A 112 6.22 3.47 -7.42
CA GLU A 112 7.40 3.26 -8.28
C GLU A 112 8.53 4.22 -7.91
N ASN A 113 8.20 5.48 -7.60
CA ASN A 113 9.19 6.47 -7.19
C ASN A 113 9.85 6.13 -5.87
N LEU A 114 9.14 5.50 -4.95
CA LEU A 114 9.72 5.03 -3.69
C LEU A 114 10.80 3.98 -3.93
N LEU A 115 10.61 3.14 -4.93
CA LEU A 115 11.57 2.10 -5.27
C LEU A 115 12.78 2.65 -6.05
N ALA A 116 12.65 3.84 -6.59
CA ALA A 116 13.72 4.48 -7.34
C ALA A 116 14.77 5.12 -6.42
N ALA A 117 14.40 5.38 -5.17
CA ALA A 117 15.28 6.04 -4.22
C ALA A 117 16.36 5.13 -3.67
#